data_cd875c9d7f0e78632504b7aeaa6ffe3c
#
_entry.id   cd875c9d7f0e78632504b7aeaa6ffe3c
#
_cell.length_a   1.000
_cell.length_b   1.000
_cell.length_c   1.000
_cell.angle_alpha   90.00
_cell.angle_beta   90.00
_cell.angle_gamma   90.00
#
_symmetry.space_group_name_H-M   'P 1'
#
loop_
_entity.id
_entity.type
_entity.pdbx_description
1 polymer ?
#
loop_
_entity_poly.entity_id
_entity_poly.type
_entity_poly.pdbx_seq_one_letter_code
_entity_poly.pdbx_strand_id
1 'polypeptide(L)'
;DDCLNLRKGIYYIENLLLSDCKDKGINVSYNSKANIENLLLKNSTTAIYAKDSSDIYIKNAILKNIEYCIASYRTKRNYAGSKVKYKNINYCPESKKIKGEGSVINN
;
A
#
# COMPACT_ATOMS: atom_id res chain seq x y z
N ASP A 1 7.65 12.33 -4.80
CA ASP A 1 6.26 12.55 -4.55
C ASP A 1 5.56 11.48 -3.73
N ASP A 2 6.18 10.30 -3.57
CA ASP A 2 5.72 9.31 -2.62
C ASP A 2 6.34 9.64 -1.26
N CYS A 3 5.57 9.52 -0.19
CA CYS A 3 6.10 9.79 1.13
C CYS A 3 7.11 8.73 1.58
N LEU A 4 6.83 7.45 1.32
CA LEU A 4 7.71 6.37 1.73
C LEU A 4 7.84 5.33 0.62
N ASN A 5 9.07 5.07 0.20
CA ASN A 5 9.37 4.03 -0.79
C ASN A 5 10.17 2.92 -0.13
N LEU A 6 9.66 1.69 -0.20
CA LEU A 6 10.30 0.50 0.35
C LEU A 6 10.59 -0.45 -0.80
N ARG A 7 11.86 -0.79 -1.01
CA ARG A 7 12.31 -1.62 -2.13
C ARG A 7 13.24 -2.71 -1.68
N LYS A 8 13.10 -3.87 -2.29
CA LYS A 8 14.04 -5.00 -2.18
C LYS A 8 14.44 -5.30 -0.74
N GLY A 9 13.46 -5.42 0.13
CA GLY A 9 13.76 -5.70 1.53
C GLY A 9 12.56 -6.18 2.31
N ILE A 10 12.80 -6.44 3.58
CA ILE A 10 11.79 -6.84 4.53
C ILE A 10 11.72 -5.75 5.60
N TYR A 11 10.53 -5.19 5.80
CA TYR A 11 10.34 -4.03 6.64
C TYR A 11 9.26 -4.31 7.67
N TYR A 12 9.52 -3.95 8.91
CA TYR A 12 8.52 -3.98 9.96
C TYR A 12 8.43 -2.61 10.59
N ILE A 13 7.24 -2.01 10.56
CA ILE A 13 7.02 -0.66 11.06
C ILE A 13 5.88 -0.70 12.06
N GLU A 14 6.15 -0.26 13.27
CA GLU A 14 5.15 -0.28 14.33
C GLU A 14 4.16 0.87 14.21
N ASN A 15 4.66 2.08 14.08
CA ASN A 15 3.82 3.26 13.95
C ASN A 15 4.32 4.14 12.82
N LEU A 16 3.43 4.48 11.90
CA LEU A 16 3.78 5.29 10.74
C LEU A 16 2.77 6.41 10.58
N LEU A 17 3.27 7.63 10.51
CA LEU A 17 2.47 8.83 10.35
C LEU A 17 2.94 9.56 9.10
N LEU A 18 2.06 9.67 8.11
CA LEU A 18 2.36 10.33 6.83
C LEU A 18 1.28 11.32 6.47
N SER A 19 1.67 12.44 5.87
CA SER A 19 0.70 13.42 5.38
C SER A 19 1.23 14.17 4.16
N ASP A 20 0.29 14.67 3.37
CA ASP A 20 0.58 15.51 2.20
C ASP A 20 1.49 14.80 1.20
N CYS A 21 1.17 13.56 0.90
CA CYS A 21 1.86 12.75 -0.10
C CYS A 21 1.18 13.01 -1.46
N LYS A 22 1.85 13.72 -2.35
CA LYS A 22 1.23 14.16 -3.60
C LYS A 22 0.71 13.02 -4.46
N ASP A 23 1.42 11.91 -4.50
CA ASP A 23 1.03 10.76 -5.31
C ASP A 23 0.68 9.60 -4.39
N LYS A 24 1.68 8.88 -3.89
CA LYS A 24 1.45 7.71 -3.04
C LYS A 24 1.94 7.97 -1.62
N GLY A 25 1.20 7.44 -0.65
CA GLY A 25 1.66 7.45 0.73
C GLY A 25 2.81 6.46 0.89
N ILE A 26 2.51 5.17 0.78
CA ILE A 26 3.49 4.09 0.87
C ILE A 26 3.56 3.39 -0.48
N ASN A 27 4.77 3.24 -1.00
CA ASN A 27 5.03 2.52 -2.23
C ASN A 27 6.00 1.38 -1.93
N VAL A 28 5.53 0.12 -2.03
CA VAL A 28 6.34 -1.07 -1.79
C VAL A 28 6.52 -1.80 -3.12
N SER A 29 7.76 -2.02 -3.50
CA SER A 29 8.06 -2.55 -4.84
C SER A 29 9.26 -3.49 -4.86
N TYR A 30 9.33 -4.30 -5.92
CA TYR A 30 10.46 -5.14 -6.28
C TYR A 30 10.85 -6.15 -5.19
N ASN A 31 10.03 -7.21 -5.04
CA ASN A 31 10.28 -8.30 -4.09
C ASN A 31 10.40 -7.84 -2.65
N SER A 32 9.60 -6.87 -2.24
CA SER A 32 9.63 -6.36 -0.88
C SER A 32 8.50 -6.92 -0.06
N LYS A 33 8.70 -6.98 1.24
CA LYS A 33 7.66 -7.32 2.20
C LYS A 33 7.61 -6.24 3.27
N ALA A 34 6.42 -5.73 3.53
CA ALA A 34 6.24 -4.72 4.56
C ALA A 34 5.12 -5.14 5.49
N ASN A 35 5.35 -5.01 6.77
CA ASN A 35 4.38 -5.30 7.82
C ASN A 35 4.24 -4.03 8.66
N ILE A 36 3.06 -3.43 8.62
CA ILE A 36 2.80 -2.16 9.29
C ILE A 36 1.72 -2.35 10.33
N GLU A 37 2.04 -2.05 11.57
CA GLU A 37 1.14 -2.24 12.70
C GLU A 37 0.05 -1.16 12.70
N ASN A 38 0.45 0.09 12.73
CA ASN A 38 -0.45 1.23 12.79
C ASN A 38 -0.04 2.31 11.80
N LEU A 39 -0.98 2.70 10.94
CA LEU A 39 -0.78 3.73 9.93
C LEU A 39 -1.80 4.84 10.11
N LEU A 40 -1.34 6.08 10.16
CA LEU A 40 -2.19 7.25 9.99
C LEU A 40 -1.68 8.02 8.77
N LEU A 41 -2.52 8.15 7.74
CA LEU A 41 -2.11 8.75 6.48
C LEU A 41 -3.18 9.72 5.99
N LYS A 42 -2.76 10.94 5.68
CA LYS A 42 -3.66 12.00 5.24
C LYS A 42 -3.18 12.64 3.95
N ASN A 43 -4.14 13.03 3.12
CA ASN A 43 -3.89 13.85 1.94
C ASN A 43 -2.95 13.17 0.94
N SER A 44 -3.48 12.19 0.23
CA SER A 44 -2.72 11.48 -0.80
C SER A 44 -3.67 10.97 -1.88
N THR A 45 -3.18 10.82 -3.08
CA THR A 45 -3.99 10.21 -4.15
C THR A 45 -4.18 8.74 -3.87
N THR A 46 -3.10 8.00 -3.64
CA THR A 46 -3.16 6.58 -3.29
C THR A 46 -2.42 6.37 -1.97
N ALA A 47 -3.12 5.83 -0.97
CA ALA A 47 -2.51 5.66 0.33
C ALA A 47 -1.47 4.53 0.35
N ILE A 48 -1.87 3.35 -0.13
CA ILE A 48 -1.05 2.13 -0.06
C ILE A 48 -0.92 1.57 -1.47
N TYR A 49 0.31 1.50 -1.96
CA TYR A 49 0.60 1.02 -3.30
C TYR A 49 1.64 -0.09 -3.24
N ALA A 50 1.30 -1.26 -3.79
CA ALA A 50 2.21 -2.39 -3.89
C ALA A 50 2.36 -2.78 -5.36
N LYS A 51 3.58 -3.08 -5.79
CA LYS A 51 3.82 -3.55 -7.14
C LYS A 51 4.98 -4.54 -7.22
N ASP A 52 4.96 -5.35 -8.27
CA ASP A 52 6.09 -6.18 -8.71
C ASP A 52 6.63 -7.10 -7.62
N SER A 53 5.87 -8.15 -7.33
CA SER A 53 6.20 -9.21 -6.38
C SER A 53 6.36 -8.71 -4.94
N SER A 54 5.60 -7.71 -4.56
CA SER A 54 5.66 -7.18 -3.20
C SER A 54 4.44 -7.59 -2.39
N ASP A 55 4.63 -7.74 -1.09
CA ASP A 55 3.58 -8.08 -0.15
C ASP A 55 3.52 -7.02 0.95
N ILE A 56 2.33 -6.50 1.21
CA ILE A 56 2.09 -5.58 2.32
C ILE A 56 1.04 -6.18 3.23
N TYR A 57 1.30 -6.15 4.53
CA TYR A 57 0.27 -6.39 5.54
C TYR A 57 0.12 -5.17 6.41
N ILE A 58 -1.11 -4.68 6.58
CA ILE A 58 -1.41 -3.54 7.44
C ILE A 58 -2.44 -3.97 8.47
N LYS A 59 -2.08 -3.87 9.74
CA LYS A 59 -2.98 -4.26 10.80
C LYS A 59 -4.06 -3.22 11.03
N ASN A 60 -3.67 -1.97 11.23
CA ASN A 60 -4.62 -0.88 11.46
C ASN A 60 -4.24 0.33 10.64
N ALA A 61 -5.19 0.91 9.93
CA ALA A 61 -4.96 2.13 9.18
C ALA A 61 -6.11 3.10 9.36
N ILE A 62 -5.78 4.36 9.57
CA ILE A 62 -6.71 5.47 9.53
C ILE A 62 -6.31 6.35 8.36
N LEU A 63 -7.17 6.42 7.36
CA LEU A 63 -6.93 7.18 6.13
C LEU A 63 -7.89 8.37 6.08
N LYS A 64 -7.36 9.55 5.75
CA LYS A 64 -8.15 10.77 5.63
C LYS A 64 -7.78 11.52 4.36
N ASN A 65 -8.80 11.93 3.62
CA ASN A 65 -8.65 12.67 2.36
C ASN A 65 -7.78 11.91 1.36
N ILE A 66 -8.24 10.71 1.00
CA ILE A 66 -7.55 9.79 0.11
C ILE A 66 -8.47 9.47 -1.07
N GLU A 67 -7.95 9.51 -2.29
CA GLU A 67 -8.74 9.13 -3.46
C GLU A 67 -8.84 7.60 -3.58
N TYR A 68 -7.71 6.90 -3.52
CA TYR A 68 -7.66 5.44 -3.53
C TYR A 68 -6.96 4.94 -2.28
N CYS A 69 -7.58 4.01 -1.57
CA CYS A 69 -6.94 3.50 -0.36
C CYS A 69 -5.86 2.49 -0.67
N ILE A 70 -6.06 1.61 -1.66
CA ILE A 70 -5.11 0.55 -1.99
C ILE A 70 -5.02 0.37 -3.49
N ALA A 71 -3.79 0.23 -3.99
CA ALA A 71 -3.53 -0.20 -5.37
C ALA A 71 -2.49 -1.31 -5.35
N SER A 72 -2.72 -2.36 -6.16
CA SER A 72 -1.86 -3.54 -6.19
C SER A 72 -1.64 -3.97 -7.64
N TYR A 73 -0.40 -3.93 -8.11
CA TYR A 73 -0.09 -4.12 -9.52
C TYR A 73 1.14 -4.97 -9.79
N ARG A 74 1.27 -5.36 -11.05
CA ARG A 74 2.49 -5.82 -11.67
C ARG A 74 2.79 -4.84 -12.80
N THR A 75 3.94 -4.20 -12.79
CA THR A 75 4.32 -3.23 -13.82
C THR A 75 5.44 -3.71 -14.71
N LYS A 76 6.20 -4.71 -14.27
CA LYS A 76 7.32 -5.26 -15.04
C LYS A 76 7.17 -6.75 -15.25
N ARG A 77 7.54 -7.21 -16.45
CA ARG A 77 7.31 -8.59 -16.90
C ARG A 77 8.03 -9.65 -16.07
N ASN A 78 9.19 -9.31 -15.54
CA ASN A 78 10.00 -10.27 -14.77
C ASN A 78 9.55 -10.40 -13.32
N TYR A 79 8.49 -9.70 -12.91
CA TYR A 79 7.92 -9.83 -11.58
C TYR A 79 6.52 -10.43 -11.64
N ALA A 80 6.08 -10.98 -10.54
CA ALA A 80 4.70 -11.42 -10.36
C ALA A 80 3.83 -10.23 -9.89
N GLY A 81 2.54 -10.47 -9.74
CA GLY A 81 1.64 -9.51 -9.12
C GLY A 81 1.97 -9.31 -7.66
N SER A 82 1.39 -8.30 -7.07
CA SER A 82 1.61 -7.97 -5.66
C SER A 82 0.40 -8.34 -4.81
N LYS A 83 0.57 -8.29 -3.49
CA LYS A 83 -0.49 -8.62 -2.55
C LYS A 83 -0.56 -7.56 -1.47
N VAL A 84 -1.76 -7.11 -1.17
CA VAL A 84 -2.02 -6.24 -0.04
C VAL A 84 -3.07 -6.91 0.84
N LYS A 85 -2.72 -7.16 2.08
CA LYS A 85 -3.62 -7.72 3.07
C LYS A 85 -3.75 -6.73 4.21
N TYR A 86 -4.96 -6.55 4.71
CA TYR A 86 -5.20 -5.64 5.82
C TYR A 86 -6.21 -6.21 6.80
N LYS A 87 -6.21 -5.71 8.02
CA LYS A 87 -7.19 -6.14 9.03
C LYS A 87 -8.23 -5.06 9.26
N ASN A 88 -7.81 -3.86 9.62
CA ASN A 88 -8.72 -2.75 9.91
C ASN A 88 -8.31 -1.50 9.15
N ILE A 89 -9.18 -1.04 8.26
CA ILE A 89 -9.05 0.27 7.61
C ILE A 89 -10.38 0.98 7.82
N ASN A 90 -10.34 2.21 8.30
CA ASN A 90 -11.55 2.95 8.67
C ASN A 90 -12.56 3.10 7.53
N TYR A 91 -12.09 3.30 6.31
CA TYR A 91 -12.97 3.40 5.15
C TYR A 91 -12.19 3.05 3.89
N CYS A 92 -12.52 1.90 3.29
CA CYS A 92 -11.86 1.44 2.07
C CYS A 92 -12.82 0.57 1.26
N PRO A 93 -13.84 1.19 0.63
CA PRO A 93 -14.79 0.44 -0.18
C PRO A 93 -14.15 -0.07 -1.47
N GLU A 94 -14.78 -1.03 -2.12
CA GLU A 94 -14.26 -1.60 -3.38
C GLU A 94 -14.00 -0.54 -4.45
N SER A 95 -14.79 0.53 -4.49
CA SER A 95 -14.61 1.61 -5.44
C SER A 95 -13.31 2.39 -5.25
N LYS A 96 -12.65 2.24 -4.09
CA LYS A 96 -11.38 2.89 -3.78
C LYS A 96 -10.20 1.91 -3.77
N LYS A 97 -10.38 0.73 -4.32
CA LYS A 97 -9.34 -0.28 -4.47
C LYS A 97 -9.09 -0.51 -5.96
N ILE A 98 -7.83 -0.55 -6.34
CA ILE A 98 -7.43 -0.79 -7.73
C ILE A 98 -6.44 -1.94 -7.75
N LYS A 99 -6.68 -2.93 -8.62
CA LYS A 99 -5.72 -4.02 -8.77
C LYS A 99 -5.55 -4.39 -10.23
N GLY A 100 -4.33 -4.76 -10.59
CA GLY A 100 -4.01 -5.27 -11.91
C GLY A 100 -4.04 -6.79 -11.93
N GLU A 101 -3.82 -7.35 -13.11
CA GLU A 101 -3.82 -8.77 -13.32
C GLU A 101 -2.78 -9.47 -12.44
N GLY A 102 -3.17 -10.57 -11.82
CA GLY A 102 -2.29 -11.35 -10.95
C GLY A 102 -2.04 -10.75 -9.58
N SER A 103 -2.66 -9.62 -9.27
CA SER A 103 -2.50 -8.97 -7.98
C SER A 103 -3.73 -9.18 -7.10
N VAL A 104 -3.53 -9.08 -5.78
CA VAL A 104 -4.56 -9.43 -4.80
C VAL A 104 -4.67 -8.34 -3.73
N ILE A 105 -5.89 -8.02 -3.35
CA ILE A 105 -6.18 -7.16 -2.21
C ILE A 105 -7.16 -7.91 -1.32
N ASN A 106 -6.76 -8.24 -0.10
CA ASN A 106 -7.57 -9.02 0.85
C ASN A 106 -7.73 -8.31 2.18
N ASN A 107 -8.91 -8.51 2.73
CA ASN A 107 -9.18 -8.12 4.10
C ASN A 107 -8.76 -9.22 5.08
#